data_e0e3caed1ab6a540b6285d7da763dfb7
#
_entry.id   e0e3caed1ab6a540b6285d7da763dfb7
#
_cell.length_a   1.000
_cell.length_b   1.000
_cell.length_c   1.000
_cell.angle_alpha   90.00
_cell.angle_beta   90.00
_cell.angle_gamma   90.00
#
_symmetry.space_group_name_H-M   'P 1'
#
loop_
_entity.id
_entity.type
_entity.pdbx_description
1 polymer ?
#
loop_
_entity_poly.entity_id
_entity_poly.type
_entity_poly.pdbx_seq_one_letter_code
_entity_poly.pdbx_strand_id
1 'polypeptide(L)'
;MPRVRTLLPVLLGIVALIVAGCASQDSGSSGAQSGGNSGNATVAFATPAANAKVTSPVKVEFTVQGAEIGQPETGKMHFHVYVDQSSDYKILYAPSGQIDVPAGQHTLKVVLAQPNHTETSATATQQIDVTGTAGGAAPTTTAAGGGGYGYP
;
A
#
# COMPACT_ATOMS: atom_id res chain seq x y z
N MET A 1 -67.78 -18.46 -26.44
CA MET A 1 -69.04 -17.78 -25.97
C MET A 1 -69.00 -17.78 -24.45
N PRO A 2 -69.40 -16.77 -23.76
CA PRO A 2 -69.18 -15.35 -23.90
C PRO A 2 -68.69 -14.66 -22.61
N ARG A 3 -68.35 -13.42 -22.80
CA ARG A 3 -68.60 -12.15 -22.09
C ARG A 3 -67.52 -11.71 -21.08
N VAL A 4 -66.71 -10.80 -21.53
CA VAL A 4 -66.73 -9.34 -21.34
C VAL A 4 -67.39 -8.86 -20.05
N ARG A 5 -66.63 -8.21 -19.21
CA ARG A 5 -67.04 -6.97 -18.52
C ARG A 5 -65.82 -6.13 -18.07
N THR A 6 -65.68 -5.11 -18.80
CA THR A 6 -65.03 -3.83 -18.48
C THR A 6 -65.56 -3.24 -17.19
N LEU A 7 -64.73 -2.73 -16.33
CA LEU A 7 -64.99 -1.56 -15.48
C LEU A 7 -63.69 -0.90 -15.10
N LEU A 8 -63.39 0.23 -15.75
CA LEU A 8 -62.67 1.35 -15.20
C LEU A 8 -63.65 2.10 -14.29
N PRO A 9 -63.26 2.76 -13.19
CA PRO A 9 -62.64 4.04 -13.23
C PRO A 9 -61.80 4.46 -12.00
N VAL A 10 -61.26 5.66 -12.16
CA VAL A 10 -61.02 6.76 -11.19
C VAL A 10 -59.69 6.80 -10.47
N LEU A 11 -58.83 7.58 -11.08
CA LEU A 11 -58.13 8.74 -10.54
C LEU A 11 -58.25 9.01 -9.03
N LEU A 12 -57.16 8.96 -8.33
CA LEU A 12 -56.82 10.01 -7.37
C LEU A 12 -55.33 10.12 -7.22
N GLY A 13 -54.78 11.30 -7.49
CA GLY A 13 -53.40 11.61 -7.41
C GLY A 13 -52.91 11.69 -5.98
N ILE A 14 -51.75 11.13 -5.74
CA ILE A 14 -50.90 11.48 -4.61
C ILE A 14 -49.54 11.83 -5.16
N VAL A 15 -49.23 13.13 -5.11
CA VAL A 15 -47.89 13.66 -5.31
C VAL A 15 -47.05 13.17 -4.15
N ALA A 16 -46.24 12.14 -4.36
CA ALA A 16 -45.19 11.77 -3.44
C ALA A 16 -43.91 12.47 -3.85
N LEU A 17 -43.48 13.44 -3.07
CA LEU A 17 -42.13 14.00 -3.13
C LEU A 17 -41.12 12.86 -2.95
N ILE A 18 -40.44 12.50 -4.02
CA ILE A 18 -39.29 11.65 -3.94
C ILE A 18 -38.11 12.55 -3.55
N VAL A 19 -37.80 12.55 -2.26
CA VAL A 19 -36.51 13.02 -1.78
C VAL A 19 -35.49 11.99 -2.29
N ALA A 20 -34.77 12.34 -3.34
CA ALA A 20 -33.61 11.58 -3.80
C ALA A 20 -32.52 11.68 -2.72
N GLY A 21 -32.53 10.75 -1.78
CA GLY A 21 -31.40 10.51 -0.89
C GLY A 21 -30.29 9.92 -1.74
N CYS A 22 -29.25 10.68 -2.01
CA CYS A 22 -27.97 10.15 -2.46
C CYS A 22 -27.46 9.19 -1.39
N ALA A 23 -27.72 7.91 -1.56
CA ALA A 23 -26.98 6.88 -0.86
C ALA A 23 -25.58 6.86 -1.46
N SER A 24 -24.66 7.56 -0.82
CA SER A 24 -23.23 7.40 -1.04
C SER A 24 -22.90 5.95 -0.66
N GLN A 25 -22.66 5.12 -1.66
CA GLN A 25 -22.02 3.83 -1.45
C GLN A 25 -20.59 4.13 -1.01
N ASP A 26 -20.37 4.01 0.28
CA ASP A 26 -19.06 3.98 0.90
C ASP A 26 -18.40 2.67 0.48
N SER A 27 -17.79 2.67 -0.71
CA SER A 27 -16.83 1.65 -1.08
C SER A 27 -15.60 1.93 -0.22
N GLY A 28 -15.40 1.10 0.80
CA GLY A 28 -14.27 1.19 1.72
C GLY A 28 -12.93 1.27 0.98
N SER A 29 -12.56 2.47 0.62
CA SER A 29 -11.20 2.82 0.22
C SER A 29 -10.43 3.01 1.51
N SER A 30 -9.54 2.08 1.78
CA SER A 30 -8.56 2.16 2.86
C SER A 30 -7.89 3.53 2.83
N GLY A 31 -8.09 4.30 3.89
CA GLY A 31 -7.83 5.72 3.96
C GLY A 31 -6.43 6.14 3.55
N ALA A 32 -6.34 6.83 2.44
CA ALA A 32 -5.27 7.76 2.18
C ALA A 32 -5.62 9.05 2.93
N GLN A 33 -5.05 9.26 4.12
CA GLN A 33 -5.12 10.55 4.79
C GLN A 33 -4.26 11.54 4.02
N SER A 34 -4.95 12.39 3.27
CA SER A 34 -4.34 13.54 2.60
C SER A 34 -4.22 14.69 3.61
N GLY A 35 -3.02 15.05 3.95
CA GLY A 35 -2.71 16.20 4.80
C GLY A 35 -1.51 16.97 4.26
N GLY A 36 -1.71 18.20 3.79
CA GLY A 36 -0.66 19.19 3.54
C GLY A 36 -0.29 19.40 2.07
N ASN A 37 -0.57 20.56 1.65
CA ASN A 37 -0.47 21.30 0.41
C ASN A 37 0.80 21.06 -0.44
N SER A 38 0.84 19.93 -1.12
CA SER A 38 1.69 19.71 -2.29
C SER A 38 0.75 19.17 -3.36
N GLY A 39 0.31 20.05 -4.27
CA GLY A 39 -0.78 19.82 -5.21
C GLY A 39 -0.93 18.37 -5.64
N ASN A 40 -2.06 17.79 -5.39
CA ASN A 40 -2.60 16.52 -5.89
C ASN A 40 -1.63 15.34 -6.16
N ALA A 41 -0.41 15.35 -5.59
CA ALA A 41 0.50 14.22 -5.75
C ALA A 41 0.00 13.03 -4.94
N THR A 42 0.00 11.85 -5.56
CA THR A 42 -0.35 10.59 -4.91
C THR A 42 0.72 9.54 -5.17
N VAL A 43 0.85 8.60 -4.26
CA VAL A 43 1.73 7.44 -4.39
C VAL A 43 1.00 6.17 -3.99
N ALA A 44 1.25 5.08 -4.69
CA ALA A 44 0.73 3.75 -4.35
C ALA A 44 1.78 2.68 -4.65
N PHE A 45 1.75 1.56 -3.91
CA PHE A 45 2.52 0.37 -4.26
C PHE A 45 1.91 -0.30 -5.50
N ALA A 46 2.74 -0.50 -6.53
CA ALA A 46 2.43 -1.40 -7.63
C ALA A 46 3.00 -2.80 -7.31
N THR A 47 4.18 -2.86 -6.66
CA THR A 47 4.84 -4.08 -6.19
C THR A 47 5.51 -3.79 -4.85
N PRO A 48 5.49 -4.73 -3.90
CA PRO A 48 4.75 -6.00 -3.88
C PRO A 48 3.24 -5.81 -3.68
N ALA A 49 2.43 -6.83 -3.96
CA ALA A 49 1.02 -6.83 -3.60
C ALA A 49 0.84 -6.92 -2.08
N ALA A 50 -0.33 -6.51 -1.57
CA ALA A 50 -0.63 -6.59 -0.14
C ALA A 50 -0.55 -8.04 0.37
N ASN A 51 0.12 -8.22 1.51
CA ASN A 51 0.37 -9.52 2.15
C ASN A 51 1.13 -10.52 1.26
N ALA A 52 1.87 -10.03 0.26
CA ALA A 52 2.69 -10.87 -0.60
C ALA A 52 3.81 -11.52 0.21
N LYS A 53 4.11 -12.77 -0.15
CA LYS A 53 5.33 -13.45 0.28
C LYS A 53 6.46 -13.09 -0.68
N VAL A 54 7.52 -12.53 -0.14
CA VAL A 54 8.66 -12.02 -0.92
C VAL A 54 9.98 -12.48 -0.31
N THR A 55 11.08 -12.30 -1.05
CA THR A 55 12.43 -12.52 -0.53
C THR A 55 13.19 -11.19 -0.50
N SER A 56 14.11 -11.05 0.45
CA SER A 56 15.01 -9.89 0.54
C SER A 56 16.22 -10.08 -0.42
N PRO A 57 16.67 -9.01 -1.11
CA PRO A 57 16.11 -7.67 -1.11
C PRO A 57 14.73 -7.61 -1.78
N VAL A 58 13.82 -6.90 -1.17
CA VAL A 58 12.44 -6.77 -1.64
C VAL A 58 12.39 -5.79 -2.81
N LYS A 59 11.92 -6.26 -3.97
CA LYS A 59 11.65 -5.37 -5.10
C LYS A 59 10.41 -4.54 -4.82
N VAL A 60 10.53 -3.23 -4.94
CA VAL A 60 9.41 -2.30 -4.82
C VAL A 60 9.21 -1.54 -6.13
N GLU A 61 7.95 -1.31 -6.47
CA GLU A 61 7.54 -0.44 -7.57
C GLU A 61 6.38 0.43 -7.10
N PHE A 62 6.40 1.69 -7.50
CA PHE A 62 5.41 2.69 -7.12
C PHE A 62 4.73 3.29 -8.34
N THR A 63 3.43 3.55 -8.21
CA THR A 63 2.69 4.42 -9.13
C THR A 63 2.60 5.79 -8.50
N VAL A 64 2.93 6.84 -9.25
CA VAL A 64 2.88 8.23 -8.82
C VAL A 64 2.03 9.03 -9.80
N GLN A 65 1.22 9.92 -9.26
CA GLN A 65 0.48 10.91 -10.05
C GLN A 65 0.77 12.31 -9.48
N GLY A 66 0.80 13.31 -10.34
CA GLY A 66 0.95 14.70 -9.92
C GLY A 66 2.35 15.11 -9.44
N ALA A 67 3.38 14.26 -9.65
CA ALA A 67 4.76 14.56 -9.31
C ALA A 67 5.74 13.94 -10.29
N GLU A 68 6.88 14.61 -10.53
CA GLU A 68 8.02 14.05 -11.23
C GLU A 68 9.02 13.48 -10.22
N ILE A 69 9.51 12.27 -10.51
CA ILE A 69 10.45 11.55 -9.65
C ILE A 69 11.85 11.59 -10.24
N GLY A 70 12.83 11.86 -9.39
CA GLY A 70 14.24 11.92 -9.79
C GLY A 70 15.16 12.41 -8.69
N GLN A 71 16.35 12.82 -9.10
CA GLN A 71 17.37 13.36 -8.19
C GLN A 71 16.96 14.74 -7.67
N PRO A 72 17.17 15.05 -6.37
CA PRO A 72 16.78 16.32 -5.76
C PRO A 72 17.40 17.54 -6.45
N GLU A 73 18.62 17.40 -6.96
CA GLU A 73 19.37 18.46 -7.65
C GLU A 73 18.67 18.92 -8.95
N THR A 74 17.78 18.09 -9.48
CA THR A 74 16.96 18.41 -10.66
C THR A 74 15.60 19.02 -10.30
N GLY A 75 15.36 19.32 -9.02
CA GLY A 75 14.10 19.86 -8.53
C GLY A 75 12.96 18.82 -8.46
N LYS A 76 13.28 17.52 -8.59
CA LYS A 76 12.30 16.44 -8.60
C LYS A 76 12.09 15.86 -7.21
N MET A 77 10.90 15.29 -7.01
CA MET A 77 10.59 14.55 -5.80
C MET A 77 11.26 13.18 -5.79
N HIS A 78 11.38 12.60 -4.62
CA HIS A 78 11.92 11.25 -4.41
C HIS A 78 11.12 10.51 -3.34
N PHE A 79 11.41 9.22 -3.16
CA PHE A 79 10.73 8.40 -2.17
C PHE A 79 11.56 8.23 -0.92
N HIS A 80 10.93 8.36 0.24
CA HIS A 80 11.38 7.81 1.50
C HIS A 80 10.62 6.52 1.77
N VAL A 81 11.33 5.40 1.89
CA VAL A 81 10.72 4.08 2.14
C VAL A 81 11.16 3.60 3.51
N TYR A 82 10.19 3.39 4.37
CA TYR A 82 10.35 2.93 5.74
C TYR A 82 9.97 1.45 5.85
N VAL A 83 10.66 0.75 6.73
CA VAL A 83 10.29 -0.59 7.16
C VAL A 83 9.78 -0.49 8.60
N ASP A 84 8.57 -0.97 8.83
CA ASP A 84 7.85 -0.88 10.10
C ASP A 84 7.69 0.58 10.58
N GLN A 85 7.95 0.84 11.83
CA GLN A 85 7.88 2.17 12.44
C GLN A 85 9.29 2.76 12.65
N SER A 86 10.28 2.30 11.87
CA SER A 86 11.63 2.86 11.94
C SER A 86 11.63 4.35 11.64
N SER A 87 12.55 5.08 12.28
CA SER A 87 12.88 6.45 11.91
C SER A 87 13.82 6.51 10.69
N ASP A 88 14.50 5.40 10.41
CA ASP A 88 15.42 5.29 9.27
C ASP A 88 14.65 4.91 8.01
N TYR A 89 15.05 5.50 6.90
CA TYR A 89 14.42 5.24 5.61
C TYR A 89 15.46 5.05 4.51
N LYS A 90 15.03 4.29 3.49
CA LYS A 90 15.77 4.17 2.22
C LYS A 90 15.25 5.23 1.25
N ILE A 91 16.17 5.94 0.61
CA ILE A 91 15.83 6.89 -0.46
C ILE A 91 15.84 6.17 -1.80
N LEU A 92 14.81 6.39 -2.61
CA LEU A 92 14.73 5.95 -3.99
C LEU A 92 14.41 7.13 -4.91
N TYR A 93 15.25 7.30 -5.93
CA TYR A 93 15.14 8.37 -6.93
C TYR A 93 14.46 7.90 -8.23
N ALA A 94 13.94 6.69 -8.23
CA ALA A 94 13.21 6.10 -9.35
C ALA A 94 11.94 5.42 -8.85
N PRO A 95 10.91 5.25 -9.70
CA PRO A 95 9.67 4.58 -9.32
C PRO A 95 9.84 3.10 -8.97
N SER A 96 11.02 2.55 -9.10
CA SER A 96 11.35 1.17 -8.72
C SER A 96 12.69 1.10 -8.01
N GLY A 97 12.83 0.09 -7.15
CA GLY A 97 14.09 -0.16 -6.43
C GLY A 97 14.06 -1.45 -5.66
N GLN A 98 15.08 -1.64 -4.83
CA GLN A 98 15.20 -2.77 -3.93
C GLN A 98 15.54 -2.26 -2.53
N ILE A 99 14.95 -2.89 -1.53
CA ILE A 99 15.18 -2.60 -0.11
C ILE A 99 15.49 -3.91 0.63
N ASP A 100 16.48 -3.84 1.51
CA ASP A 100 16.81 -4.94 2.39
C ASP A 100 15.82 -4.94 3.55
N VAL A 101 15.12 -6.06 3.73
CA VAL A 101 14.14 -6.25 4.79
C VAL A 101 14.44 -7.61 5.44
N PRO A 102 14.53 -7.69 6.77
CA PRO A 102 14.71 -8.97 7.46
C PRO A 102 13.61 -9.98 7.13
N ALA A 103 13.82 -11.24 7.46
CA ALA A 103 12.76 -12.25 7.36
C ALA A 103 11.69 -12.00 8.44
N GLY A 104 10.43 -12.17 8.08
CA GLY A 104 9.27 -11.96 8.96
C GLY A 104 8.18 -11.12 8.30
N GLN A 105 7.17 -10.79 9.10
CA GLN A 105 6.10 -9.88 8.69
C GLN A 105 6.54 -8.43 8.92
N HIS A 106 6.40 -7.61 7.89
CA HIS A 106 6.79 -6.21 7.92
C HIS A 106 5.74 -5.32 7.27
N THR A 107 5.75 -4.06 7.69
CA THR A 107 4.95 -3.00 7.08
C THR A 107 5.89 -2.06 6.33
N LEU A 108 5.73 -1.95 5.03
CA LEU A 108 6.40 -0.94 4.23
C LEU A 108 5.55 0.33 4.20
N LYS A 109 6.18 1.49 4.42
CA LYS A 109 5.58 2.79 4.22
C LYS A 109 6.41 3.58 3.22
N VAL A 110 5.78 4.11 2.19
CA VAL A 110 6.41 5.05 1.25
C VAL A 110 5.82 6.43 1.44
N VAL A 111 6.66 7.45 1.38
CA VAL A 111 6.27 8.86 1.41
C VAL A 111 6.97 9.58 0.27
N LEU A 112 6.26 10.46 -0.44
CA LEU A 112 6.91 11.37 -1.37
C LEU A 112 7.56 12.52 -0.60
N ALA A 113 8.83 12.77 -0.89
CA ALA A 113 9.60 13.87 -0.33
C ALA A 113 9.96 14.88 -1.41
N GLN A 114 9.96 16.16 -1.03
CA GLN A 114 10.41 17.27 -1.86
C GLN A 114 11.95 17.23 -2.02
N PRO A 115 12.54 18.00 -2.96
CA PRO A 115 13.98 18.04 -3.15
C PRO A 115 14.77 18.39 -1.88
N ASN A 116 14.18 19.14 -0.96
CA ASN A 116 14.77 19.51 0.33
C ASN A 116 14.53 18.45 1.43
N HIS A 117 14.09 17.23 1.09
CA HIS A 117 13.72 16.13 1.99
C HIS A 117 12.51 16.41 2.90
N THR A 118 11.76 17.48 2.66
CA THR A 118 10.50 17.69 3.36
C THR A 118 9.47 16.68 2.85
N GLU A 119 8.96 15.84 3.72
CA GLU A 119 7.91 14.87 3.39
C GLU A 119 6.59 15.56 3.10
N THR A 120 5.89 15.01 2.11
CA THR A 120 4.54 15.44 1.77
C THR A 120 3.52 14.53 2.45
N SER A 121 2.25 14.82 2.25
CA SER A 121 1.17 13.94 2.69
C SER A 121 0.91 12.76 1.75
N ALA A 122 1.53 12.73 0.57
CA ALA A 122 1.42 11.61 -0.35
C ALA A 122 2.15 10.40 0.23
N THR A 123 1.40 9.48 0.82
CA THR A 123 1.93 8.28 1.48
C THR A 123 1.10 7.06 1.13
N ALA A 124 1.75 5.90 1.13
CA ALA A 124 1.08 4.60 1.05
C ALA A 124 1.75 3.61 2.01
N THR A 125 0.97 2.64 2.48
CA THR A 125 1.43 1.61 3.42
C THR A 125 1.01 0.24 2.92
N GLN A 126 1.89 -0.76 3.08
CA GLN A 126 1.67 -2.12 2.62
C GLN A 126 2.28 -3.15 3.56
N GLN A 127 1.55 -4.22 3.88
CA GLN A 127 2.10 -5.35 4.63
C GLN A 127 2.69 -6.40 3.67
N ILE A 128 3.78 -7.02 4.09
CA ILE A 128 4.49 -8.10 3.38
C ILE A 128 4.96 -9.17 4.35
N ASP A 129 5.23 -10.36 3.84
CA ASP A 129 5.85 -11.48 4.56
C ASP A 129 7.16 -11.86 3.86
N VAL A 130 8.30 -11.53 4.48
CA VAL A 130 9.63 -11.80 3.93
C VAL A 130 10.06 -13.20 4.36
N THR A 131 10.16 -14.11 3.40
CA THR A 131 10.42 -15.54 3.68
C THR A 131 11.91 -15.91 3.73
N GLY A 132 12.82 -14.94 3.54
CA GLY A 132 14.27 -15.12 3.60
C GLY A 132 15.02 -14.16 2.69
N THR A 133 16.31 -14.35 2.55
CA THR A 133 17.15 -13.61 1.61
C THR A 133 17.31 -14.39 0.32
N ALA A 134 17.20 -13.72 -0.83
CA ALA A 134 17.51 -14.33 -2.12
C ALA A 134 18.99 -14.73 -2.15
N GLY A 135 19.27 -16.03 -2.11
CA GLY A 135 20.63 -16.57 -2.16
C GLY A 135 21.31 -16.82 -0.81
N GLY A 136 20.64 -16.62 0.31
CA GLY A 136 21.12 -17.03 1.63
C GLY A 136 20.68 -18.44 1.98
N ALA A 137 21.62 -19.40 2.02
CA ALA A 137 21.40 -20.66 2.71
C ALA A 137 21.03 -20.33 4.18
N ALA A 138 19.98 -20.97 4.69
CA ALA A 138 19.64 -20.88 6.11
C ALA A 138 20.91 -21.17 6.93
N PRO A 139 21.17 -20.43 8.02
CA PRO A 139 22.26 -20.79 8.92
C PRO A 139 21.98 -22.20 9.43
N THR A 140 22.78 -23.15 8.98
CA THR A 140 22.82 -24.47 9.57
C THR A 140 23.32 -24.29 11.00
N THR A 141 22.42 -24.35 11.98
CA THR A 141 22.79 -24.54 13.36
C THR A 141 23.48 -25.90 13.44
N THR A 142 24.79 -25.91 13.32
CA THR A 142 25.61 -27.06 13.71
C THR A 142 25.43 -27.23 15.20
N ALA A 143 24.62 -28.19 15.57
CA ALA A 143 24.56 -28.62 16.96
C ALA A 143 26.01 -29.05 17.33
N ALA A 144 26.62 -28.27 18.23
CA ALA A 144 27.89 -28.64 18.81
C ALA A 144 27.69 -29.98 19.56
N GLY A 145 28.18 -31.05 18.96
CA GLY A 145 28.26 -32.35 19.62
C GLY A 145 29.14 -32.23 20.86
N GLY A 146 28.54 -32.44 22.01
CA GLY A 146 29.23 -32.51 23.28
C GLY A 146 30.25 -33.66 23.26
N GLY A 147 31.53 -33.32 23.09
CA GLY A 147 32.64 -34.23 23.33
C GLY A 147 32.77 -34.48 24.82
N GLY A 148 32.37 -35.71 25.27
CA GLY A 148 32.66 -36.17 26.61
C GLY A 148 34.16 -36.36 26.78
N TYR A 149 34.76 -35.60 27.66
CA TYR A 149 36.12 -35.86 28.15
C TYR A 149 36.05 -36.92 29.25
N GLY A 150 36.41 -38.18 28.92
CA GLY A 150 36.76 -39.18 29.91
C GLY A 150 38.16 -38.89 30.40
N TYR A 151 38.33 -38.78 31.71
CA TYR A 151 39.64 -38.86 32.40
C TYR A 151 39.89 -40.30 32.87
N PRO A 152 41.13 -40.72 32.88
CA PRO A 152 41.56 -42.05 33.38
C PRO A 152 41.46 -42.16 34.90
#